data_d45d776432c2fa8c25ffdf96fd66793c
#
_entry.id   d45d776432c2fa8c25ffdf96fd66793c
#
_cell.length_a   1.000
_cell.length_b   1.000
_cell.length_c   1.000
_cell.angle_alpha   90.00
_cell.angle_beta   90.00
_cell.angle_gamma   90.00
#
_symmetry.space_group_name_H-M   'P 1'
#
loop_
_entity.id
_entity.type
_entity.pdbx_description
1 polymer ?
#
loop_
_entity_poly.entity_id
_entity_poly.type
_entity_poly.pdbx_seq_one_letter_code
_entity_poly.pdbx_strand_id
1 'polypeptide(L)'
;MAIAKQYLKTKPICKVTFTVPVSEEAKNVAVVGDFNNWSTKESALKKLKNGTFKGTFYLPKENTFEFRYLVDGAYVNDAEADRYQWNDYAGTENAVLEI
;
A
#
# COMPACT_ATOMS: atom_id res chain seq x y z
N MET A 1 -2.83 10.48 -0.31
CA MET A 1 -2.17 9.19 -0.53
C MET A 1 -1.57 9.16 -1.91
N ALA A 2 -0.37 8.64 -2.04
CA ALA A 2 0.31 8.60 -3.32
C ALA A 2 1.05 7.29 -3.49
N ILE A 3 1.04 6.76 -4.71
CA ILE A 3 1.76 5.56 -5.07
C ILE A 3 2.70 5.91 -6.22
N ALA A 4 4.00 5.77 -5.99
CA ALA A 4 5.01 6.01 -7.02
C ALA A 4 5.54 4.66 -7.52
N LYS A 5 5.66 4.53 -8.82
CA LYS A 5 6.13 3.31 -9.47
C LYS A 5 7.39 3.61 -10.28
N GLN A 6 8.43 2.81 -10.05
CA GLN A 6 9.66 2.93 -10.82
C GLN A 6 10.06 1.54 -11.32
N TYR A 7 9.99 1.36 -12.63
CA TYR A 7 10.35 0.08 -13.24
C TYR A 7 11.85 -0.02 -13.41
N LEU A 8 12.44 -1.13 -12.96
CA LEU A 8 13.87 -1.36 -13.09
C LEU A 8 14.20 -1.83 -14.50
N LYS A 9 15.29 -1.30 -15.05
CA LYS A 9 15.66 -1.60 -16.45
C LYS A 9 16.19 -3.01 -16.66
N THR A 10 16.82 -3.57 -15.63
CA THR A 10 17.56 -4.84 -15.76
C THR A 10 16.86 -6.01 -15.08
N LYS A 11 15.75 -5.78 -14.41
CA LYS A 11 15.02 -6.82 -13.66
C LYS A 11 13.52 -6.68 -13.87
N PRO A 12 12.77 -7.79 -13.85
CA PRO A 12 11.30 -7.72 -13.97
C PRO A 12 10.64 -7.30 -12.67
N ILE A 13 11.12 -6.20 -12.10
CA ILE A 13 10.70 -5.69 -10.79
C ILE A 13 10.30 -4.23 -10.91
N CYS A 14 9.25 -3.87 -10.19
CA CYS A 14 8.83 -2.48 -10.01
C CYS A 14 9.08 -2.07 -8.57
N LYS A 15 9.77 -0.95 -8.40
CA LYS A 15 9.94 -0.32 -7.09
C LYS A 15 8.70 0.52 -6.81
N VAL A 16 7.92 0.12 -5.83
CA VAL A 16 6.65 0.78 -5.47
C VAL A 16 6.82 1.51 -4.15
N THR A 17 6.55 2.80 -4.14
CA THR A 17 6.62 3.61 -2.93
C THR A 17 5.22 4.09 -2.56
N PHE A 18 4.79 3.72 -1.36
CA PHE A 18 3.51 4.17 -0.80
C PHE A 18 3.76 5.35 0.12
N THR A 19 3.00 6.42 -0.08
CA THR A 19 3.06 7.62 0.77
C THR A 19 1.66 7.89 1.30
N VAL A 20 1.50 7.86 2.62
CA VAL A 20 0.20 8.00 3.27
C VAL A 20 0.24 9.21 4.20
N PRO A 21 -0.34 10.35 3.77
CA PRO A 21 -0.51 11.51 4.65
C PRO A 21 -1.72 11.26 5.55
N VAL A 22 -1.46 11.00 6.82
CA VAL A 22 -2.51 10.80 7.82
C VAL A 22 -2.38 11.85 8.91
N SER A 23 -3.31 11.86 9.88
CA SER A 23 -3.25 12.84 10.95
C SER A 23 -1.96 12.68 11.76
N GLU A 24 -1.48 13.77 12.35
CA GLU A 24 -0.27 13.77 13.19
C GLU A 24 -0.40 12.82 14.39
N GLU A 25 -1.63 12.47 14.76
CA GLU A 25 -1.90 11.57 15.87
C GLU A 25 -1.73 10.09 15.50
N ALA A 26 -1.65 9.77 14.22
CA ALA A 26 -1.47 8.39 13.79
C ALA A 26 -0.11 7.88 14.24
N LYS A 27 -0.08 6.70 14.85
CA LYS A 27 1.14 6.11 15.41
C LYS A 27 1.71 5.01 14.55
N ASN A 28 0.84 4.21 13.92
CA ASN A 28 1.25 3.06 13.14
C ASN A 28 0.46 3.00 11.84
N VAL A 29 1.16 2.86 10.74
CA VAL A 29 0.56 2.67 9.41
C VAL A 29 1.30 1.54 8.72
N ALA A 30 0.53 0.62 8.13
CA ALA A 30 1.09 -0.47 7.34
C ALA A 30 0.31 -0.59 6.05
N VAL A 31 0.95 -1.11 5.00
CA VAL A 31 0.25 -1.52 3.79
C VAL A 31 0.10 -3.04 3.82
N VAL A 32 -1.12 -3.51 3.67
CA VAL A 32 -1.44 -4.95 3.71
C VAL A 32 -2.09 -5.34 2.40
N GLY A 33 -1.70 -6.48 1.85
CA GLY A 33 -2.23 -6.89 0.57
C GLY A 33 -1.72 -8.26 0.12
N ASP A 34 -2.05 -8.59 -1.13
CA ASP A 34 -1.69 -9.87 -1.75
C ASP A 34 -0.19 -10.13 -1.76
N PHE A 35 0.62 -9.05 -1.82
CA PHE A 35 2.06 -9.18 -1.92
C PHE A 35 2.75 -9.56 -0.59
N ASN A 36 2.02 -9.54 0.52
CA ASN A 36 2.57 -9.92 1.83
C ASN A 36 1.60 -10.78 2.64
N ASN A 37 0.67 -11.45 1.98
CA ASN A 37 -0.35 -12.30 2.61
C ASN A 37 -1.20 -11.55 3.63
N TRP A 38 -1.43 -10.27 3.40
CA TRP A 38 -2.22 -9.40 4.29
C TRP A 38 -1.68 -9.34 5.71
N SER A 39 -0.35 -9.51 5.85
CA SER A 39 0.31 -9.46 7.17
C SER A 39 0.30 -8.03 7.72
N THR A 40 -0.15 -7.88 8.96
CA THR A 40 -0.17 -6.58 9.64
C THR A 40 1.20 -6.22 10.23
N LYS A 41 2.17 -7.12 10.15
CA LYS A 41 3.48 -6.95 10.80
C LYS A 41 4.63 -6.69 9.84
N GLU A 42 4.53 -7.17 8.59
CA GLU A 42 5.66 -7.18 7.66
C GLU A 42 5.83 -5.93 6.81
N SER A 43 4.85 -5.06 6.76
CA SER A 43 4.87 -3.90 5.85
C SER A 43 4.56 -2.59 6.55
N ALA A 44 5.10 -2.42 7.74
CA ALA A 44 4.97 -1.15 8.46
C ALA A 44 5.65 -0.03 7.71
N LEU A 45 4.95 1.08 7.54
CA LEU A 45 5.51 2.27 6.92
C LEU A 45 6.23 3.12 7.96
N LYS A 46 7.23 3.84 7.51
CA LYS A 46 8.03 4.69 8.38
C LYS A 46 7.46 6.11 8.43
N LYS A 47 7.28 6.64 9.64
CA LYS A 47 6.81 8.00 9.84
C LYS A 47 7.93 9.00 9.56
N LEU A 48 7.65 9.96 8.70
CA LEU A 48 8.55 11.06 8.39
C LEU A 48 8.31 12.24 9.35
N LYS A 49 9.23 13.20 9.35
CA LYS A 49 9.15 14.37 10.24
C LYS A 49 7.89 15.20 10.03
N ASN A 50 7.34 15.19 8.82
CA ASN A 50 6.12 15.94 8.49
C ASN A 50 4.82 15.20 8.82
N GLY A 51 4.90 14.05 9.47
CA GLY A 51 3.73 13.25 9.82
C GLY A 51 3.25 12.29 8.73
N THR A 52 3.90 12.28 7.58
CA THR A 52 3.58 11.37 6.48
C THR A 52 4.25 10.02 6.70
N PHE A 53 3.55 8.93 6.40
CA PHE A 53 4.13 7.59 6.45
C PHE A 53 4.53 7.16 5.04
N LYS A 54 5.71 6.55 4.93
CA LYS A 54 6.28 6.16 3.64
C LYS A 54 6.95 4.79 3.72
N GLY A 55 6.78 3.99 2.69
CA GLY A 55 7.46 2.71 2.57
C GLY A 55 7.66 2.32 1.12
N THR A 56 8.74 1.59 0.85
CA THR A 56 9.12 1.16 -0.49
C THR A 56 9.20 -0.35 -0.54
N PHE A 57 8.60 -0.94 -1.59
CA PHE A 57 8.56 -2.37 -1.81
C PHE A 57 8.98 -2.70 -3.23
N TYR A 58 9.71 -3.78 -3.40
CA TYR A 58 10.13 -4.27 -4.70
C TYR A 58 9.23 -5.44 -5.08
N LEU A 59 8.37 -5.23 -6.07
CA LEU A 59 7.35 -6.20 -6.48
C LEU A 59 7.54 -6.62 -7.93
N PRO A 60 7.18 -7.87 -8.29
CA PRO A 60 7.30 -8.31 -9.68
C PRO A 60 6.35 -7.52 -10.58
N LYS A 61 6.87 -6.98 -11.67
CA LYS A 61 6.06 -6.24 -12.64
C LYS A 61 5.12 -7.17 -13.41
N GLU A 62 4.19 -6.58 -14.16
CA GLU A 62 3.18 -7.31 -14.93
C GLU A 62 2.25 -8.12 -14.03
N ASN A 63 1.98 -7.60 -12.84
CA ASN A 63 1.10 -8.22 -11.85
C ASN A 63 0.11 -7.19 -11.30
N THR A 64 -0.93 -7.74 -10.69
CA THR A 64 -1.97 -6.94 -10.05
C THR A 64 -2.09 -7.41 -8.60
N PHE A 65 -2.08 -6.45 -7.69
CA PHE A 65 -2.17 -6.73 -6.25
C PHE A 65 -3.32 -5.95 -5.64
N GLU A 66 -4.13 -6.60 -4.81
CA GLU A 66 -5.12 -5.92 -3.99
C GLU A 66 -4.48 -5.55 -2.66
N PHE A 67 -4.81 -4.39 -2.14
CA PHE A 67 -4.21 -3.91 -0.91
C PHE A 67 -5.10 -2.92 -0.17
N ARG A 68 -4.78 -2.66 1.08
CA ARG A 68 -5.34 -1.58 1.91
C ARG A 68 -4.26 -1.06 2.83
N TYR A 69 -4.53 0.09 3.45
CA TYR A 69 -3.70 0.59 4.54
C TYR A 69 -4.33 0.22 5.87
N LEU A 70 -3.48 -0.12 6.83
CA LEU A 70 -3.89 -0.34 8.21
C LEU A 70 -3.36 0.83 9.03
N VAL A 71 -4.25 1.72 9.48
CA VAL A 71 -3.92 2.93 10.22
C VAL A 71 -4.42 2.77 11.65
N ASP A 72 -3.49 2.60 12.60
CA ASP A 72 -3.80 2.41 14.02
C ASP A 72 -4.90 1.36 14.26
N GLY A 73 -4.84 0.27 13.52
CA GLY A 73 -5.79 -0.84 13.64
C GLY A 73 -7.05 -0.73 12.79
N ALA A 74 -7.20 0.34 12.01
CA ALA A 74 -8.36 0.52 11.13
C ALA A 74 -7.94 0.39 9.67
N TYR A 75 -8.71 -0.36 8.88
CA TYR A 75 -8.44 -0.50 7.45
C TYR A 75 -8.94 0.73 6.69
N VAL A 76 -8.06 1.28 5.86
CA VAL A 76 -8.34 2.47 5.05
C VAL A 76 -7.95 2.18 3.61
N ASN A 77 -8.84 2.53 2.67
CA ASN A 77 -8.55 2.38 1.25
C ASN A 77 -7.76 3.56 0.72
N ASP A 78 -7.06 3.34 -0.40
CA ASP A 78 -6.38 4.41 -1.12
C ASP A 78 -7.38 5.07 -2.09
N ALA A 79 -7.57 6.38 -1.95
CA ALA A 79 -8.49 7.13 -2.80
C ALA A 79 -7.93 7.33 -4.23
N GLU A 80 -6.66 7.06 -4.45
CA GLU A 80 -5.98 7.27 -5.73
C GLU A 80 -5.40 5.98 -6.31
N ALA A 81 -5.97 4.83 -5.98
CA ALA A 81 -5.53 3.54 -6.52
C ALA A 81 -5.80 3.45 -8.03
N ASP A 82 -5.09 2.53 -8.69
CA ASP A 82 -5.29 2.31 -10.13
C ASP A 82 -6.73 1.89 -10.46
N ARG A 83 -7.32 1.05 -9.61
CA ARG A 83 -8.73 0.68 -9.66
C ARG A 83 -9.13 0.05 -8.33
N TYR A 84 -10.39 -0.39 -8.22
CA TYR A 84 -10.93 -1.02 -7.02
C TYR A 84 -11.61 -2.33 -7.39
N GLN A 85 -11.48 -3.32 -6.50
CA GLN A 85 -12.06 -4.63 -6.68
C GLN A 85 -12.94 -4.96 -5.47
N TRP A 86 -14.18 -5.33 -5.73
CA TRP A 86 -15.10 -5.75 -4.67
C TRP A 86 -14.59 -7.00 -3.98
N ASN A 87 -14.64 -6.99 -2.65
CA ASN A 87 -14.25 -8.11 -1.81
C ASN A 87 -15.47 -8.57 -1.01
N ASP A 88 -16.06 -9.69 -1.42
CA ASP A 88 -17.25 -10.24 -0.76
C ASP A 88 -17.01 -10.59 0.70
N TYR A 89 -15.81 -11.05 1.01
CA TYR A 89 -15.45 -11.45 2.36
C TYR A 89 -15.46 -10.26 3.33
N ALA A 90 -14.92 -9.13 2.90
CA ALA A 90 -14.85 -7.92 3.72
C ALA A 90 -16.09 -7.04 3.59
N GLY A 91 -16.93 -7.27 2.60
CA GLY A 91 -18.10 -6.44 2.32
C GLY A 91 -17.76 -5.03 1.85
N THR A 92 -16.62 -4.85 1.20
CA THR A 92 -16.15 -3.56 0.71
C THR A 92 -15.16 -3.77 -0.44
N GLU A 93 -14.73 -2.68 -1.07
CA GLU A 93 -13.74 -2.73 -2.14
C GLU A 93 -12.32 -2.69 -1.59
N ASN A 94 -11.42 -3.43 -2.23
CA ASN A 94 -9.98 -3.29 -2.02
C ASN A 94 -9.42 -2.36 -3.10
N ALA A 95 -8.39 -1.60 -2.74
CA ALA A 95 -7.62 -0.86 -3.73
C ALA A 95 -6.77 -1.85 -4.54
N VAL A 96 -6.51 -1.54 -5.80
CA VAL A 96 -5.76 -2.40 -6.71
C VAL A 96 -4.54 -1.64 -7.23
N LEU A 97 -3.39 -2.30 -7.15
CA LEU A 97 -2.12 -1.83 -7.69
C LEU A 97 -1.82 -2.63 -8.95
N GLU A 98 -1.69 -1.93 -10.07
CA GLU A 98 -1.34 -2.54 -11.36
C GLU A 98 0.08 -2.11 -11.75
N ILE A 99 0.98 -3.07 -11.90
CA ILE A 99 2.38 -2.78 -12.22
C ILE A 99 2.94 -3.67 -13.33
#